data_47d2838e65d81c7d463248216adc8f79
#
_entry.id   47d2838e65d81c7d463248216adc8f79
#
_cell.length_a   1.000
_cell.length_b   1.000
_cell.length_c   1.000
_cell.angle_alpha   90.00
_cell.angle_beta   90.00
_cell.angle_gamma   90.00
#
_symmetry.space_group_name_H-M   'P 1'
#
loop_
_entity.id
_entity.type
_entity.pdbx_description
1 polymer ?
#
loop_
_entity_poly.entity_id
_entity_poly.type
_entity_poly.pdbx_seq_one_letter_code
_entity_poly.pdbx_strand_id
1 'polypeptide(L)'
;MGERFTKEGLTFDDVLLIPARSDVLPTQVSTKARLTKTITLDIPILSAAMDTVTESPMAIALARLGGLGVIHRNLPIADQVREVQLAKEAGVMVAAAVGVSGDADERTAALVAAGVDVIVVDVAHGHSAGVIRMVEKVKARHRVQVIAGNVVTAEGTDELIAAGADCVKVGVGPGAICTTRVVAGAGMPQITAVFDCAEAADRHGIPIIADGGIQQSGDIAKAIGAGASTVMLGGLLAGVDESPGDVSETSDGRFKSYRGMGSMGAMQTRAGTKAGASRDRYGQQDVGEFSKLVPEGVEGHVKCVGPLEPFLHQLVGGLRAGMKYVGAATVEDLRTKATFVRISGAGLRESHPHDISITVEPPNYRIKL
;
A
#
# COMPACT_ATOMS: atom_id res chain seq x y z
N MET A 1 -18.42 30.50 1.97
CA MET A 1 -18.47 29.03 2.05
C MET A 1 -17.60 28.34 0.98
N GLY A 2 -17.41 28.91 -0.21
CA GLY A 2 -16.70 28.29 -1.32
C GLY A 2 -15.23 27.92 -1.07
N GLU A 3 -14.49 28.70 -0.30
CA GLU A 3 -13.06 28.45 -0.03
C GLU A 3 -12.77 27.26 0.91
N ARG A 4 -13.76 26.77 1.66
CA ARG A 4 -13.59 25.62 2.56
C ARG A 4 -13.89 24.26 1.90
N PHE A 5 -14.60 24.24 0.77
CA PHE A 5 -14.92 23.04 0.01
C PHE A 5 -14.18 23.10 -1.33
N THR A 6 -13.00 22.51 -1.37
CA THR A 6 -12.07 22.68 -2.50
C THR A 6 -12.51 21.91 -3.75
N LYS A 7 -13.02 20.69 -3.59
CA LYS A 7 -13.44 19.83 -4.71
C LYS A 7 -14.21 18.59 -4.24
N GLU A 8 -14.80 17.89 -5.17
CA GLU A 8 -15.35 16.56 -4.96
C GLU A 8 -14.26 15.50 -4.94
N GLY A 9 -14.28 14.62 -3.95
CA GLY A 9 -13.34 13.50 -3.85
C GLY A 9 -13.90 12.24 -4.51
N LEU A 10 -13.10 11.58 -5.36
CA LEU A 10 -13.46 10.35 -6.08
C LEU A 10 -12.61 9.17 -5.59
N THR A 11 -13.24 8.00 -5.45
CA THR A 11 -12.57 6.74 -5.17
C THR A 11 -12.67 5.77 -6.36
N PHE A 12 -12.14 4.55 -6.22
CA PHE A 12 -12.13 3.57 -7.31
C PHE A 12 -13.52 3.24 -7.84
N ASP A 13 -14.52 3.17 -6.97
CA ASP A 13 -15.90 2.84 -7.33
C ASP A 13 -16.66 4.01 -8.01
N ASP A 14 -16.09 5.21 -8.05
CA ASP A 14 -16.69 6.40 -8.69
C ASP A 14 -16.27 6.58 -10.14
N VAL A 15 -15.31 5.80 -10.64
CA VAL A 15 -14.71 6.00 -11.95
C VAL A 15 -14.50 4.69 -12.71
N LEU A 16 -14.51 4.78 -14.05
CA LEU A 16 -14.00 3.74 -14.94
C LEU A 16 -12.99 4.35 -15.91
N LEU A 17 -11.99 3.54 -16.31
CA LEU A 17 -11.11 3.87 -17.43
C LEU A 17 -11.92 3.85 -18.72
N ILE A 18 -11.79 4.88 -19.55
CA ILE A 18 -12.44 4.94 -20.86
C ILE A 18 -11.61 4.11 -21.84
N PRO A 19 -12.20 3.10 -22.50
CA PRO A 19 -11.51 2.36 -23.56
C PRO A 19 -11.09 3.27 -24.71
N ALA A 20 -9.88 3.06 -25.21
CA ALA A 20 -9.32 3.80 -26.33
C ALA A 20 -8.89 2.84 -27.45
N ARG A 21 -8.54 3.40 -28.62
CA ARG A 21 -7.94 2.60 -29.69
C ARG A 21 -6.69 1.89 -29.19
N SER A 22 -6.61 0.58 -29.40
CA SER A 22 -5.51 -0.25 -28.90
C SER A 22 -5.05 -1.23 -29.98
N ASP A 23 -3.76 -1.22 -30.25
CA ASP A 23 -3.07 -2.21 -31.08
C ASP A 23 -2.19 -3.13 -30.19
N VAL A 24 -2.40 -3.11 -28.85
CA VAL A 24 -1.58 -3.83 -27.84
C VAL A 24 -2.32 -5.09 -27.39
N LEU A 25 -1.62 -6.23 -27.35
CA LEU A 25 -2.13 -7.47 -26.75
C LEU A 25 -1.70 -7.56 -25.27
N PRO A 26 -2.50 -8.17 -24.37
CA PRO A 26 -2.14 -8.32 -22.96
C PRO A 26 -0.80 -9.03 -22.72
N THR A 27 -0.40 -9.90 -23.65
CA THR A 27 0.90 -10.62 -23.59
C THR A 27 2.09 -9.76 -24.00
N GLN A 28 1.84 -8.62 -24.65
CA GLN A 28 2.87 -7.71 -25.15
C GLN A 28 3.11 -6.51 -24.23
N VAL A 29 2.25 -6.29 -23.24
CA VAL A 29 2.42 -5.17 -22.31
C VAL A 29 3.53 -5.44 -21.31
N SER A 30 4.31 -4.41 -21.01
CA SER A 30 5.31 -4.40 -19.94
C SER A 30 4.70 -3.83 -18.65
N THR A 31 4.72 -4.63 -17.59
CA THR A 31 4.28 -4.20 -16.25
C THR A 31 5.41 -3.60 -15.42
N LYS A 32 6.60 -3.42 -16.00
CA LYS A 32 7.73 -2.77 -15.31
C LYS A 32 7.36 -1.36 -14.89
N ALA A 33 7.68 -1.04 -13.63
CA ALA A 33 7.33 0.24 -13.03
C ALA A 33 8.47 0.79 -12.18
N ARG A 34 8.65 2.10 -12.23
CA ARG A 34 9.61 2.78 -11.35
C ARG A 34 9.08 2.83 -9.93
N LEU A 35 9.87 2.35 -8.98
CA LEU A 35 9.62 2.52 -7.56
C LEU A 35 10.33 3.76 -7.01
N THR A 36 11.56 3.99 -7.44
CA THR A 36 12.36 5.20 -7.15
C THR A 36 13.06 5.66 -8.43
N LYS A 37 13.90 6.67 -8.37
CA LYS A 37 14.73 7.05 -9.53
C LYS A 37 15.69 5.95 -9.98
N THR A 38 16.06 5.03 -9.07
CA THR A 38 17.09 4.01 -9.31
C THR A 38 16.58 2.58 -9.24
N ILE A 39 15.39 2.36 -8.68
CA ILE A 39 14.78 1.03 -8.54
C ILE A 39 13.57 0.92 -9.48
N THR A 40 13.58 -0.15 -10.28
CA THR A 40 12.46 -0.56 -11.13
C THR A 40 12.01 -1.96 -10.71
N LEU A 41 10.71 -2.17 -10.56
CA LEU A 41 10.08 -3.46 -10.30
C LEU A 41 9.57 -4.06 -11.62
N ASP A 42 9.52 -5.40 -11.73
CA ASP A 42 8.94 -6.08 -12.89
C ASP A 42 7.41 -6.05 -12.89
N ILE A 43 6.79 -5.97 -11.70
CA ILE A 43 5.36 -5.73 -11.51
C ILE A 43 5.15 -4.55 -10.54
N PRO A 44 4.12 -3.70 -10.72
CA PRO A 44 3.93 -2.48 -9.95
C PRO A 44 3.28 -2.73 -8.57
N ILE A 45 3.66 -3.79 -7.85
CA ILE A 45 2.97 -4.24 -6.64
C ILE A 45 3.94 -4.34 -5.46
N LEU A 46 3.55 -3.69 -4.35
CA LEU A 46 4.20 -3.84 -3.05
C LEU A 46 3.24 -4.49 -2.04
N SER A 47 3.77 -5.25 -1.08
CA SER A 47 2.99 -5.69 0.08
C SER A 47 3.15 -4.72 1.25
N ALA A 48 2.03 -4.47 1.95
CA ALA A 48 1.95 -3.45 3.00
C ALA A 48 2.74 -3.83 4.26
N ALA A 49 3.30 -2.82 4.93
CA ALA A 49 4.03 -2.94 6.18
C ALA A 49 3.08 -3.20 7.37
N MET A 50 2.43 -4.35 7.38
CA MET A 50 1.46 -4.76 8.39
C MET A 50 1.83 -6.12 8.95
N ASP A 51 1.62 -6.30 10.26
CA ASP A 51 1.99 -7.52 10.99
C ASP A 51 1.13 -8.75 10.67
N THR A 52 0.14 -8.59 9.80
CA THR A 52 -0.67 -9.67 9.22
C THR A 52 -0.54 -9.72 7.69
N VAL A 53 0.47 -9.04 7.10
CA VAL A 53 0.69 -9.04 5.64
C VAL A 53 2.13 -9.37 5.26
N THR A 54 3.15 -8.72 5.85
CA THR A 54 4.51 -8.81 5.33
C THR A 54 5.55 -9.09 6.40
N GLU A 55 6.04 -10.31 6.41
CA GLU A 55 7.31 -10.76 7.00
C GLU A 55 8.17 -11.40 5.90
N SER A 56 9.29 -12.01 6.22
CA SER A 56 10.23 -12.54 5.20
C SER A 56 9.62 -13.53 4.20
N PRO A 57 8.68 -14.43 4.57
CA PRO A 57 8.10 -15.35 3.58
C PRO A 57 7.37 -14.60 2.46
N MET A 58 6.53 -13.61 2.82
CA MET A 58 5.82 -12.76 1.85
C MET A 58 6.82 -11.90 1.06
N ALA A 59 7.79 -11.27 1.71
CA ALA A 59 8.77 -10.41 1.04
C ALA A 59 9.58 -11.19 0.00
N ILE A 60 10.02 -12.41 0.33
CA ILE A 60 10.78 -13.29 -0.56
C ILE A 60 9.91 -13.74 -1.74
N ALA A 61 8.69 -14.21 -1.47
CA ALA A 61 7.80 -14.69 -2.52
C ALA A 61 7.42 -13.58 -3.50
N LEU A 62 7.04 -12.41 -2.99
CA LEU A 62 6.65 -11.27 -3.83
C LEU A 62 7.84 -10.73 -4.66
N ALA A 63 9.03 -10.65 -4.06
CA ALA A 63 10.22 -10.18 -4.77
C ALA A 63 10.64 -11.14 -5.90
N ARG A 64 10.53 -12.46 -5.71
CA ARG A 64 10.76 -13.45 -6.75
C ARG A 64 9.79 -13.35 -7.93
N LEU A 65 8.60 -12.82 -7.68
CA LEU A 65 7.58 -12.55 -8.69
C LEU A 65 7.68 -11.13 -9.27
N GLY A 66 8.73 -10.38 -8.88
CA GLY A 66 9.06 -9.07 -9.45
C GLY A 66 8.45 -7.86 -8.74
N GLY A 67 7.79 -8.04 -7.60
CA GLY A 67 7.31 -6.97 -6.72
C GLY A 67 8.28 -6.65 -5.58
N LEU A 68 7.80 -6.02 -4.50
CA LEU A 68 8.60 -5.68 -3.32
C LEU A 68 7.81 -5.84 -2.02
N GLY A 69 8.35 -6.60 -1.06
CA GLY A 69 7.81 -6.69 0.29
C GLY A 69 8.34 -5.60 1.20
N VAL A 70 7.46 -5.01 2.03
CA VAL A 70 7.84 -4.05 3.08
C VAL A 70 7.64 -4.70 4.44
N ILE A 71 8.75 -5.09 5.10
CA ILE A 71 8.72 -5.70 6.43
C ILE A 71 8.18 -4.68 7.44
N HIS A 72 7.18 -5.10 8.22
CA HIS A 72 6.56 -4.23 9.22
C HIS A 72 7.47 -3.98 10.43
N ARG A 73 7.20 -2.90 11.16
CA ARG A 73 7.98 -2.49 12.34
C ARG A 73 7.32 -2.83 13.68
N ASN A 74 6.22 -3.57 13.69
CA ASN A 74 5.56 -4.04 14.91
C ASN A 74 6.31 -5.25 15.51
N LEU A 75 7.64 -5.16 15.53
CA LEU A 75 8.62 -6.14 15.99
C LEU A 75 9.72 -5.43 16.81
N PRO A 76 10.40 -6.13 17.74
CA PRO A 76 11.69 -5.69 18.23
C PRO A 76 12.68 -5.43 17.07
N ILE A 77 13.65 -4.53 17.26
CA ILE A 77 14.64 -4.22 16.21
C ILE A 77 15.36 -5.48 15.74
N ALA A 78 15.80 -6.34 16.66
CA ALA A 78 16.52 -7.57 16.32
C ALA A 78 15.69 -8.52 15.45
N ASP A 79 14.39 -8.64 15.72
CA ASP A 79 13.49 -9.51 14.97
C ASP A 79 13.22 -8.94 13.56
N GLN A 80 12.99 -7.63 13.45
CA GLN A 80 12.83 -6.99 12.13
C GLN A 80 14.13 -7.09 11.30
N VAL A 81 15.28 -6.94 11.93
CA VAL A 81 16.59 -7.15 11.30
C VAL A 81 16.71 -8.59 10.80
N ARG A 82 16.27 -9.57 11.60
CA ARG A 82 16.29 -10.99 11.18
C ARG A 82 15.42 -11.24 9.96
N GLU A 83 14.22 -10.65 9.91
CA GLU A 83 13.35 -10.73 8.74
C GLU A 83 14.02 -10.17 7.46
N VAL A 84 14.69 -9.02 7.59
CA VAL A 84 15.47 -8.44 6.47
C VAL A 84 16.61 -9.35 6.07
N GLN A 85 17.36 -9.91 7.02
CA GLN A 85 18.48 -10.82 6.74
C GLN A 85 18.01 -12.07 5.98
N LEU A 86 16.88 -12.67 6.38
CA LEU A 86 16.30 -13.82 5.68
C LEU A 86 16.00 -13.50 4.20
N ALA A 87 15.46 -12.31 3.92
CA ALA A 87 15.24 -11.88 2.54
C ALA A 87 16.57 -11.67 1.78
N LYS A 88 17.58 -11.08 2.44
CA LYS A 88 18.90 -10.89 1.83
C LYS A 88 19.64 -12.23 1.61
N GLU A 89 19.53 -13.18 2.54
CA GLU A 89 20.05 -14.56 2.38
C GLU A 89 19.39 -15.29 1.20
N ALA A 90 18.09 -15.00 0.91
CA ALA A 90 17.37 -15.50 -0.26
C ALA A 90 17.75 -14.78 -1.58
N GLY A 91 18.64 -13.79 -1.53
CA GLY A 91 19.15 -13.05 -2.70
C GLY A 91 18.13 -12.08 -3.30
N VAL A 92 17.14 -11.61 -2.54
CA VAL A 92 16.08 -10.74 -3.06
C VAL A 92 16.17 -9.32 -2.50
N MET A 93 15.51 -8.38 -3.19
CA MET A 93 15.32 -7.02 -2.71
C MET A 93 14.25 -6.99 -1.62
N VAL A 94 14.45 -6.15 -0.59
CA VAL A 94 13.51 -6.00 0.53
C VAL A 94 13.48 -4.57 1.02
N ALA A 95 12.28 -4.11 1.39
CA ALA A 95 12.08 -2.85 2.11
C ALA A 95 11.69 -3.12 3.57
N ALA A 96 11.92 -2.14 4.44
CA ALA A 96 11.49 -2.23 5.83
C ALA A 96 10.97 -0.88 6.34
N ALA A 97 9.89 -0.95 7.13
CA ALA A 97 9.25 0.22 7.71
C ALA A 97 9.98 0.70 8.98
N VAL A 98 10.03 2.03 9.13
CA VAL A 98 10.49 2.71 10.35
C VAL A 98 9.48 3.78 10.76
N GLY A 99 9.48 4.17 12.03
CA GLY A 99 8.70 5.30 12.55
C GLY A 99 9.47 6.62 12.50
N VAL A 100 9.02 7.57 13.33
CA VAL A 100 9.61 8.91 13.45
C VAL A 100 10.05 9.25 14.87
N SER A 101 9.81 8.38 15.83
CA SER A 101 10.06 8.58 17.25
C SER A 101 10.61 7.31 17.92
N GLY A 102 10.97 7.41 19.19
CA GLY A 102 11.45 6.28 19.97
C GLY A 102 12.73 5.67 19.40
N ASP A 103 12.64 4.43 18.93
CA ASP A 103 13.77 3.64 18.42
C ASP A 103 14.08 3.87 16.92
N ALA A 104 13.43 4.82 16.26
CA ALA A 104 13.47 4.97 14.79
C ALA A 104 14.89 5.13 14.24
N ASP A 105 15.77 5.86 14.92
CA ASP A 105 17.16 6.05 14.49
C ASP A 105 18.00 4.77 14.63
N GLU A 106 17.90 4.11 15.77
CA GLU A 106 18.60 2.85 16.04
C GLU A 106 18.12 1.77 15.08
N ARG A 107 16.82 1.66 14.91
CA ARG A 107 16.18 0.74 13.98
C ARG A 107 16.64 0.96 12.54
N THR A 108 16.65 2.21 12.09
CA THR A 108 17.13 2.55 10.73
C THR A 108 18.58 2.14 10.52
N ALA A 109 19.46 2.45 11.48
CA ALA A 109 20.86 2.08 11.40
C ALA A 109 21.05 0.56 11.36
N ALA A 110 20.31 -0.18 12.19
CA ALA A 110 20.38 -1.65 12.24
C ALA A 110 19.86 -2.28 10.93
N LEU A 111 18.77 -1.78 10.37
CA LEU A 111 18.23 -2.26 9.09
C LEU A 111 19.17 -1.99 7.91
N VAL A 112 19.79 -0.81 7.88
CA VAL A 112 20.79 -0.47 6.86
C VAL A 112 22.02 -1.37 6.99
N ALA A 113 22.49 -1.64 8.21
CA ALA A 113 23.58 -2.59 8.46
C ALA A 113 23.23 -4.02 8.05
N ALA A 114 21.96 -4.40 8.12
CA ALA A 114 21.45 -5.70 7.64
C ALA A 114 21.29 -5.77 6.11
N GLY A 115 21.54 -4.66 5.40
CA GLY A 115 21.51 -4.60 3.93
C GLY A 115 20.13 -4.38 3.33
N VAL A 116 19.20 -3.73 4.04
CA VAL A 116 17.90 -3.33 3.49
C VAL A 116 18.09 -2.44 2.25
N ASP A 117 17.29 -2.66 1.21
CA ASP A 117 17.41 -1.89 -0.04
C ASP A 117 16.63 -0.57 0.01
N VAL A 118 15.52 -0.54 0.76
CA VAL A 118 14.63 0.62 0.87
C VAL A 118 14.15 0.79 2.32
N ILE A 119 14.28 1.98 2.87
CA ILE A 119 13.65 2.38 4.13
C ILE A 119 12.30 3.05 3.81
N VAL A 120 11.26 2.63 4.51
CA VAL A 120 9.91 3.23 4.40
C VAL A 120 9.58 3.96 5.70
N VAL A 121 9.60 5.30 5.67
CA VAL A 121 9.13 6.14 6.78
C VAL A 121 7.61 6.12 6.75
N ASP A 122 7.00 5.30 7.63
CA ASP A 122 5.62 4.87 7.53
C ASP A 122 4.80 5.29 8.76
N VAL A 123 3.96 6.31 8.58
CA VAL A 123 3.02 6.83 9.58
C VAL A 123 1.65 7.10 8.98
N ALA A 124 0.62 7.27 9.82
CA ALA A 124 -0.74 7.53 9.36
C ALA A 124 -0.89 8.91 8.68
N HIS A 125 -0.12 9.90 9.14
CA HIS A 125 -0.11 11.28 8.60
C HIS A 125 1.32 11.73 8.30
N GLY A 126 1.73 11.56 7.04
CA GLY A 126 3.09 11.83 6.58
C GLY A 126 3.43 13.32 6.44
N HIS A 127 2.44 14.19 6.24
CA HIS A 127 2.65 15.64 6.18
C HIS A 127 2.81 16.24 7.58
N SER A 128 3.89 15.86 8.25
CA SER A 128 4.20 16.29 9.61
C SER A 128 5.70 16.56 9.77
N ALA A 129 6.04 17.53 10.62
CA ALA A 129 7.42 17.92 10.90
C ALA A 129 8.30 16.74 11.37
N GLY A 130 7.71 15.74 12.06
CA GLY A 130 8.43 14.54 12.49
C GLY A 130 8.88 13.68 11.31
N VAL A 131 8.01 13.51 10.31
CA VAL A 131 8.30 12.73 9.10
C VAL A 131 9.35 13.43 8.25
N ILE A 132 9.18 14.74 8.00
CA ILE A 132 10.12 15.55 7.22
C ILE A 132 11.52 15.42 7.82
N ARG A 133 11.68 15.69 9.12
CA ARG A 133 12.97 15.55 9.80
C ARG A 133 13.54 14.13 9.75
N MET A 134 12.69 13.10 9.81
CA MET A 134 13.16 11.72 9.73
C MET A 134 13.69 11.40 8.32
N VAL A 135 13.00 11.83 7.26
CA VAL A 135 13.47 11.67 5.87
C VAL A 135 14.82 12.36 5.68
N GLU A 136 14.94 13.66 6.07
CA GLU A 136 16.20 14.42 5.99
C GLU A 136 17.33 13.70 6.72
N LYS A 137 17.05 13.18 7.92
CA LYS A 137 18.02 12.49 8.77
C LYS A 137 18.51 11.17 8.18
N VAL A 138 17.60 10.37 7.62
CA VAL A 138 17.95 9.11 6.94
C VAL A 138 18.80 9.40 5.71
N LYS A 139 18.40 10.36 4.89
CA LYS A 139 19.16 10.75 3.67
C LYS A 139 20.53 11.34 3.98
N ALA A 140 20.67 12.09 5.08
CA ALA A 140 21.96 12.65 5.50
C ALA A 140 22.95 11.59 6.02
N ARG A 141 22.44 10.52 6.64
CA ARG A 141 23.28 9.52 7.35
C ARG A 141 23.51 8.23 6.57
N HIS A 142 22.61 7.89 5.65
CA HIS A 142 22.61 6.58 5.01
C HIS A 142 22.45 6.70 3.48
N ARG A 143 23.17 5.85 2.75
CA ARG A 143 23.03 5.71 1.29
C ARG A 143 21.98 4.63 0.97
N VAL A 144 20.71 4.91 1.29
CA VAL A 144 19.59 4.02 1.08
C VAL A 144 18.45 4.77 0.39
N GLN A 145 17.62 4.06 -0.38
CA GLN A 145 16.41 4.66 -0.95
C GLN A 145 15.36 4.86 0.14
N VAL A 146 14.63 5.97 0.09
CA VAL A 146 13.63 6.34 1.11
C VAL A 146 12.27 6.54 0.46
N ILE A 147 11.30 5.76 0.91
CA ILE A 147 9.87 5.98 0.67
C ILE A 147 9.30 6.68 1.91
N ALA A 148 8.48 7.71 1.73
CA ALA A 148 7.86 8.40 2.85
C ALA A 148 6.35 8.59 2.66
N GLY A 149 5.57 8.54 3.74
CA GLY A 149 4.12 8.72 3.73
C GLY A 149 3.43 8.41 5.06
N ASN A 150 2.09 8.48 5.05
CA ASN A 150 1.23 8.71 3.90
C ASN A 150 0.77 10.17 3.82
N VAL A 151 0.69 10.65 2.61
CA VAL A 151 0.13 11.96 2.29
C VAL A 151 -1.06 11.84 1.33
N VAL A 152 -1.82 12.92 1.14
CA VAL A 152 -2.98 12.98 0.22
C VAL A 152 -3.09 14.31 -0.51
N THR A 153 -2.10 15.19 -0.38
CA THR A 153 -2.11 16.53 -0.97
C THR A 153 -0.83 16.80 -1.75
N ALA A 154 -0.92 17.68 -2.74
CA ALA A 154 0.22 18.17 -3.50
C ALA A 154 1.30 18.77 -2.58
N GLU A 155 0.90 19.60 -1.62
CA GLU A 155 1.78 20.25 -0.65
C GLU A 155 2.58 19.24 0.18
N GLY A 156 1.90 18.24 0.79
CA GLY A 156 2.59 17.20 1.55
C GLY A 156 3.53 16.37 0.69
N THR A 157 3.18 16.18 -0.59
CA THR A 157 4.05 15.50 -1.57
C THR A 157 5.30 16.33 -1.86
N ASP A 158 5.16 17.61 -2.16
CA ASP A 158 6.28 18.52 -2.43
C ASP A 158 7.22 18.63 -1.23
N GLU A 159 6.70 18.71 0.01
CA GLU A 159 7.52 18.79 1.23
C GLU A 159 8.32 17.51 1.49
N LEU A 160 7.71 16.32 1.30
CA LEU A 160 8.43 15.05 1.44
C LEU A 160 9.53 14.89 0.38
N ILE A 161 9.28 15.34 -0.85
CA ILE A 161 10.28 15.34 -1.93
C ILE A 161 11.41 16.31 -1.61
N ALA A 162 11.11 17.51 -1.13
CA ALA A 162 12.09 18.48 -0.70
C ALA A 162 12.98 17.96 0.44
N ALA A 163 12.42 17.16 1.36
CA ALA A 163 13.16 16.49 2.42
C ALA A 163 14.07 15.35 1.90
N GLY A 164 13.95 14.95 0.63
CA GLY A 164 14.77 13.94 0.00
C GLY A 164 14.14 12.57 -0.19
N ALA A 165 12.81 12.44 -0.10
CA ALA A 165 12.14 11.18 -0.41
C ALA A 165 12.35 10.77 -1.88
N ASP A 166 12.73 9.52 -2.10
CA ASP A 166 12.92 8.94 -3.44
C ASP A 166 11.62 8.42 -4.05
N CYS A 167 10.58 8.27 -3.21
CA CYS A 167 9.22 7.90 -3.60
C CYS A 167 8.25 8.36 -2.51
N VAL A 168 7.03 8.78 -2.89
CA VAL A 168 6.01 9.22 -1.94
C VAL A 168 4.86 8.22 -1.89
N LYS A 169 4.42 7.86 -0.68
CA LYS A 169 3.33 6.91 -0.45
C LYS A 169 2.04 7.68 -0.12
N VAL A 170 0.98 7.40 -0.90
CA VAL A 170 -0.26 8.18 -0.95
C VAL A 170 -1.45 7.38 -0.43
N GLY A 171 -2.17 7.93 0.54
CA GLY A 171 -3.42 7.37 1.05
C GLY A 171 -3.61 7.56 2.54
N VAL A 172 -4.68 8.27 2.94
CA VAL A 172 -5.13 8.43 4.33
C VAL A 172 -6.57 7.97 4.42
N GLY A 173 -6.79 6.86 5.13
CA GLY A 173 -8.10 6.30 5.41
C GLY A 173 -8.74 5.39 4.35
N PRO A 174 -8.11 5.02 3.20
CA PRO A 174 -8.77 4.16 2.21
C PRO A 174 -8.69 2.67 2.52
N GLY A 175 -7.86 2.24 3.47
CA GLY A 175 -7.66 0.83 3.80
C GLY A 175 -8.93 0.15 4.34
N ALA A 176 -9.15 -1.12 4.01
CA ALA A 176 -10.34 -1.88 4.38
C ALA A 176 -10.55 -2.02 5.89
N ILE A 177 -9.47 -1.94 6.68
CA ILE A 177 -9.48 -2.05 8.15
C ILE A 177 -9.23 -0.70 8.83
N CYS A 178 -9.14 0.40 8.07
CA CYS A 178 -8.87 1.73 8.57
C CYS A 178 -10.17 2.43 8.97
N THR A 179 -10.22 3.01 10.17
CA THR A 179 -11.33 3.81 10.65
C THR A 179 -10.99 5.29 10.85
N THR A 180 -9.82 5.75 10.41
CA THR A 180 -9.37 7.14 10.54
C THR A 180 -10.42 8.14 10.04
N ARG A 181 -11.05 7.89 8.89
CA ARG A 181 -12.09 8.78 8.33
C ARG A 181 -13.33 8.88 9.20
N VAL A 182 -13.64 7.83 9.95
CA VAL A 182 -14.82 7.79 10.83
C VAL A 182 -14.48 8.34 12.22
N VAL A 183 -13.30 7.97 12.74
CA VAL A 183 -12.87 8.34 14.10
C VAL A 183 -12.34 9.77 14.17
N ALA A 184 -11.46 10.14 13.23
CA ALA A 184 -10.82 11.44 13.18
C ALA A 184 -11.50 12.43 12.20
N GLY A 185 -12.39 11.96 11.32
CA GLY A 185 -13.01 12.77 10.28
C GLY A 185 -12.04 13.26 9.20
N ALA A 186 -10.83 12.68 9.13
CA ALA A 186 -9.77 13.11 8.23
C ALA A 186 -9.46 12.03 7.17
N GLY A 187 -9.17 12.46 5.94
CA GLY A 187 -8.81 11.59 4.83
C GLY A 187 -9.18 12.18 3.48
N MET A 188 -8.83 11.45 2.43
CA MET A 188 -9.14 11.83 1.04
C MET A 188 -9.55 10.58 0.25
N PRO A 189 -10.59 10.61 -0.59
CA PRO A 189 -10.90 9.56 -1.55
C PRO A 189 -9.70 9.28 -2.47
N GLN A 190 -9.41 8.00 -2.72
CA GLN A 190 -8.08 7.57 -3.14
C GLN A 190 -7.70 7.99 -4.57
N ILE A 191 -8.64 7.99 -5.52
CA ILE A 191 -8.35 8.44 -6.90
C ILE A 191 -7.95 9.91 -6.90
N THR A 192 -8.69 10.75 -6.16
CA THR A 192 -8.36 12.18 -6.04
C THR A 192 -7.01 12.38 -5.36
N ALA A 193 -6.73 11.66 -4.27
CA ALA A 193 -5.45 11.75 -3.57
C ALA A 193 -4.27 11.37 -4.49
N VAL A 194 -4.42 10.26 -5.24
CA VAL A 194 -3.38 9.81 -6.17
C VAL A 194 -3.15 10.83 -7.28
N PHE A 195 -4.21 11.35 -7.87
CA PHE A 195 -4.12 12.34 -8.94
C PHE A 195 -3.39 13.62 -8.49
N ASP A 196 -3.78 14.20 -7.36
CA ASP A 196 -3.16 15.42 -6.83
C ASP A 196 -1.69 15.23 -6.48
N CYS A 197 -1.38 14.10 -5.82
CA CYS A 197 0.00 13.80 -5.43
C CYS A 197 0.87 13.44 -6.64
N ALA A 198 0.31 12.78 -7.67
CA ALA A 198 1.03 12.45 -8.90
C ALA A 198 1.40 13.72 -9.67
N GLU A 199 0.46 14.66 -9.82
CA GLU A 199 0.72 15.95 -10.49
C GLU A 199 1.85 16.72 -9.79
N ALA A 200 1.91 16.71 -8.47
CA ALA A 200 2.98 17.29 -7.69
C ALA A 200 4.32 16.56 -7.92
N ALA A 201 4.31 15.24 -7.77
CA ALA A 201 5.52 14.42 -7.83
C ALA A 201 6.15 14.39 -9.24
N ASP A 202 5.34 14.44 -10.29
CA ASP A 202 5.79 14.43 -11.68
C ASP A 202 6.63 15.67 -12.01
N ARG A 203 6.36 16.83 -11.40
CA ARG A 203 7.22 18.04 -11.55
C ARG A 203 8.66 17.80 -11.09
N HIS A 204 8.87 16.86 -10.19
CA HIS A 204 10.17 16.48 -9.63
C HIS A 204 10.73 15.18 -10.23
N GLY A 205 9.97 14.50 -11.08
CA GLY A 205 10.29 13.18 -11.62
C GLY A 205 10.38 12.10 -10.54
N ILE A 206 9.65 12.25 -9.42
CA ILE A 206 9.57 11.30 -8.30
C ILE A 206 8.35 10.44 -8.48
N PRO A 207 8.46 9.08 -8.43
CA PRO A 207 7.31 8.19 -8.47
C PRO A 207 6.49 8.22 -7.19
N ILE A 208 5.21 7.84 -7.28
CA ILE A 208 4.35 7.67 -6.11
C ILE A 208 3.76 6.26 -6.04
N ILE A 209 3.40 5.84 -4.82
CA ILE A 209 2.71 4.58 -4.52
C ILE A 209 1.27 4.90 -4.11
N ALA A 210 0.28 4.29 -4.75
CA ALA A 210 -1.10 4.31 -4.27
C ALA A 210 -1.28 3.23 -3.18
N ASP A 211 -1.48 3.65 -1.93
CA ASP A 211 -1.57 2.77 -0.77
C ASP A 211 -2.98 2.75 -0.18
N GLY A 212 -3.64 1.60 -0.30
CA GLY A 212 -4.96 1.34 0.26
C GLY A 212 -6.14 1.56 -0.69
N GLY A 213 -7.27 0.96 -0.35
CA GLY A 213 -8.54 1.06 -1.08
C GLY A 213 -8.68 0.12 -2.27
N ILE A 214 -7.63 -0.54 -2.72
CA ILE A 214 -7.63 -1.48 -3.84
C ILE A 214 -8.29 -2.79 -3.41
N GLN A 215 -9.35 -3.20 -4.10
CA GLN A 215 -10.14 -4.38 -3.80
C GLN A 215 -10.16 -5.39 -4.97
N GLN A 216 -9.92 -4.92 -6.18
CA GLN A 216 -9.95 -5.70 -7.41
C GLN A 216 -8.73 -5.37 -8.29
N SER A 217 -8.42 -6.25 -9.24
CA SER A 217 -7.34 -5.99 -10.20
C SER A 217 -7.57 -4.73 -11.07
N GLY A 218 -8.83 -4.41 -11.37
CA GLY A 218 -9.20 -3.18 -12.08
C GLY A 218 -8.82 -1.90 -11.32
N ASP A 219 -8.83 -1.93 -9.99
CA ASP A 219 -8.44 -0.78 -9.18
C ASP A 219 -6.94 -0.49 -9.29
N ILE A 220 -6.11 -1.52 -9.52
CA ILE A 220 -4.67 -1.35 -9.82
C ILE A 220 -4.51 -0.54 -11.11
N ALA A 221 -5.27 -0.89 -12.15
CA ALA A 221 -5.22 -0.15 -13.41
C ALA A 221 -5.71 1.29 -13.24
N LYS A 222 -6.78 1.51 -12.45
CA LYS A 222 -7.29 2.86 -12.14
C LYS A 222 -6.28 3.68 -11.32
N ALA A 223 -5.62 3.08 -10.33
CA ALA A 223 -4.60 3.76 -9.53
C ALA A 223 -3.42 4.23 -10.39
N ILE A 224 -2.93 3.36 -11.28
CA ILE A 224 -1.86 3.70 -12.22
C ILE A 224 -2.33 4.75 -13.21
N GLY A 225 -3.53 4.60 -13.78
CA GLY A 225 -4.12 5.59 -14.68
C GLY A 225 -4.33 6.96 -14.02
N ALA A 226 -4.54 7.01 -12.71
CA ALA A 226 -4.61 8.26 -11.93
C ALA A 226 -3.23 8.86 -11.63
N GLY A 227 -2.12 8.21 -12.03
CA GLY A 227 -0.77 8.73 -11.93
C GLY A 227 0.16 7.97 -10.98
N ALA A 228 -0.29 6.94 -10.25
CA ALA A 228 0.61 6.12 -9.45
C ALA A 228 1.59 5.33 -10.33
N SER A 229 2.83 5.18 -9.88
CA SER A 229 3.79 4.30 -10.55
C SER A 229 3.65 2.87 -10.06
N THR A 230 3.33 2.70 -8.79
CA THR A 230 3.14 1.39 -8.14
C THR A 230 1.98 1.45 -7.16
N VAL A 231 1.53 0.29 -6.69
CA VAL A 231 0.46 0.17 -5.68
C VAL A 231 0.93 -0.64 -4.49
N MET A 232 0.41 -0.33 -3.30
CA MET A 232 0.64 -1.12 -2.10
C MET A 232 -0.64 -1.85 -1.71
N LEU A 233 -0.55 -3.16 -1.49
CA LEU A 233 -1.67 -4.03 -1.18
C LEU A 233 -1.57 -4.58 0.24
N GLY A 234 -2.62 -4.40 1.03
CA GLY A 234 -2.80 -5.00 2.35
C GLY A 234 -3.81 -6.14 2.31
N GLY A 235 -5.10 -5.83 2.37
CA GLY A 235 -6.18 -6.81 2.48
C GLY A 235 -6.21 -7.88 1.39
N LEU A 236 -5.87 -7.55 0.15
CA LEU A 236 -5.78 -8.52 -0.94
C LEU A 236 -4.70 -9.57 -0.71
N LEU A 237 -3.61 -9.21 -0.05
CA LEU A 237 -2.49 -10.12 0.21
C LEU A 237 -2.56 -10.78 1.59
N ALA A 238 -3.40 -10.30 2.51
CA ALA A 238 -3.49 -10.84 3.87
C ALA A 238 -3.95 -12.30 3.93
N GLY A 239 -4.69 -12.78 2.91
CA GLY A 239 -5.22 -14.14 2.84
C GLY A 239 -4.32 -15.15 2.13
N VAL A 240 -3.16 -14.76 1.59
CA VAL A 240 -2.26 -15.71 0.92
C VAL A 240 -1.44 -16.52 1.94
N ASP A 241 -0.93 -17.68 1.53
CA ASP A 241 -0.22 -18.60 2.43
C ASP A 241 1.05 -17.97 3.03
N GLU A 242 1.73 -17.12 2.26
CA GLU A 242 3.00 -16.48 2.64
C GLU A 242 2.83 -15.28 3.59
N SER A 243 1.62 -14.75 3.77
CA SER A 243 1.38 -13.69 4.75
C SER A 243 1.42 -14.25 6.18
N PRO A 244 1.93 -13.49 7.18
CA PRO A 244 1.79 -13.88 8.58
C PRO A 244 0.32 -13.83 9.02
N GLY A 245 0.05 -14.39 10.19
CA GLY A 245 -1.29 -14.44 10.81
C GLY A 245 -1.76 -15.86 11.01
N ASP A 246 -2.53 -16.05 12.09
CA ASP A 246 -3.07 -17.35 12.46
C ASP A 246 -4.17 -17.77 11.49
N VAL A 247 -4.18 -19.04 11.14
CA VAL A 247 -5.24 -19.66 10.33
C VAL A 247 -6.30 -20.25 11.27
N SER A 248 -7.55 -19.89 11.05
CA SER A 248 -8.72 -20.49 11.71
C SER A 248 -9.57 -21.25 10.69
N GLU A 249 -10.11 -22.38 11.10
CA GLU A 249 -11.05 -23.19 10.32
C GLU A 249 -12.45 -23.05 10.89
N THR A 250 -13.42 -22.76 10.02
CA THR A 250 -14.85 -22.65 10.36
C THR A 250 -15.68 -23.46 9.37
N SER A 251 -16.99 -23.57 9.62
CA SER A 251 -17.91 -24.16 8.64
C SER A 251 -17.88 -23.48 7.26
N ASP A 252 -17.51 -22.20 7.23
CA ASP A 252 -17.49 -21.38 6.00
C ASP A 252 -16.14 -21.37 5.30
N GLY A 253 -15.15 -22.12 5.83
CA GLY A 253 -13.83 -22.30 5.25
C GLY A 253 -12.67 -21.88 6.15
N ARG A 254 -11.50 -21.68 5.51
CA ARG A 254 -10.28 -21.28 6.19
C ARG A 254 -10.10 -19.77 6.10
N PHE A 255 -9.72 -19.15 7.22
CA PHE A 255 -9.52 -17.71 7.34
C PHE A 255 -8.20 -17.41 8.00
N LYS A 256 -7.61 -16.27 7.65
CA LYS A 256 -6.43 -15.70 8.32
C LYS A 256 -6.81 -14.43 9.09
N SER A 257 -6.20 -14.22 10.24
CA SER A 257 -6.36 -12.97 10.98
C SER A 257 -5.82 -11.80 10.14
N TYR A 258 -6.56 -10.70 10.14
CA TYR A 258 -6.17 -9.47 9.46
C TYR A 258 -6.57 -8.26 10.31
N ARG A 259 -5.63 -7.34 10.56
CA ARG A 259 -5.90 -6.19 11.41
C ARG A 259 -5.23 -4.91 10.92
N GLY A 260 -5.87 -3.79 11.25
CA GLY A 260 -5.28 -2.46 11.08
C GLY A 260 -4.16 -2.20 12.06
N MET A 261 -3.12 -1.50 11.62
CA MET A 261 -2.03 -1.08 12.51
C MET A 261 -2.49 -0.09 13.57
N GLY A 262 -3.66 0.56 13.40
CA GLY A 262 -4.34 1.38 14.38
C GLY A 262 -5.36 0.64 15.25
N SER A 263 -5.44 -0.69 15.17
CA SER A 263 -6.32 -1.50 16.01
C SER A 263 -5.80 -1.61 17.44
N MET A 264 -6.68 -1.94 18.38
CA MET A 264 -6.30 -2.12 19.79
C MET A 264 -5.22 -3.18 19.96
N GLY A 265 -5.34 -4.33 19.29
CA GLY A 265 -4.35 -5.41 19.37
C GLY A 265 -3.00 -5.03 18.75
N ALA A 266 -2.97 -4.25 17.65
CA ALA A 266 -1.72 -3.77 17.08
C ALA A 266 -1.02 -2.72 17.95
N MET A 267 -1.78 -1.95 18.74
CA MET A 267 -1.27 -0.95 19.69
C MET A 267 -0.86 -1.56 21.05
N GLN A 268 -1.23 -2.80 21.33
CA GLN A 268 -0.77 -3.51 22.53
C GLN A 268 0.73 -3.76 22.45
N THR A 269 1.37 -3.67 23.62
CA THR A 269 2.79 -4.02 23.74
C THR A 269 2.93 -5.53 23.52
N ARG A 270 3.70 -5.95 22.51
CA ARG A 270 4.18 -7.33 22.45
C ARG A 270 5.17 -7.58 23.57
N ALA A 271 5.17 -8.80 24.16
CA ALA A 271 6.12 -9.17 25.20
C ALA A 271 7.56 -8.89 24.73
N GLY A 272 8.31 -8.09 25.51
CA GLY A 272 9.68 -7.70 25.20
C GLY A 272 9.88 -6.33 24.54
N THR A 273 8.81 -5.60 24.18
CA THR A 273 8.92 -4.23 23.66
C THR A 273 8.48 -3.18 24.67
N LYS A 274 9.20 -2.04 24.73
CA LYS A 274 8.89 -0.89 25.61
C LYS A 274 7.82 0.01 25.01
N ALA A 275 6.75 -0.40 24.51
CA ALA A 275 5.59 0.25 23.93
C ALA A 275 5.29 -0.33 22.54
N GLY A 276 4.02 -0.52 22.23
CA GLY A 276 3.60 -0.99 20.91
C GLY A 276 4.13 -0.06 19.83
N ALA A 277 4.97 -0.58 18.93
CA ALA A 277 5.56 0.18 17.82
C ALA A 277 4.50 0.82 16.89
N SER A 278 3.25 0.42 17.04
CA SER A 278 2.12 0.96 16.27
C SER A 278 1.49 2.22 16.87
N ARG A 279 1.75 2.54 18.14
CA ARG A 279 1.17 3.74 18.80
C ARG A 279 1.70 5.04 18.21
N ASP A 280 2.99 5.11 17.91
CA ASP A 280 3.63 6.30 17.35
C ASP A 280 3.17 6.58 15.92
N ARG A 281 2.72 5.55 15.19
CA ARG A 281 2.11 5.70 13.86
C ARG A 281 0.88 6.64 13.88
N TYR A 282 0.18 6.65 15.01
CA TYR A 282 -1.04 7.43 15.27
C TYR A 282 -0.84 8.57 16.29
N GLY A 283 0.42 8.90 16.62
CA GLY A 283 0.73 9.97 17.56
C GLY A 283 0.31 9.69 19.00
N GLN A 284 0.18 8.41 19.40
CA GLN A 284 -0.28 7.99 20.73
C GLN A 284 0.80 7.31 21.57
N GLN A 285 2.07 7.56 21.25
CA GLN A 285 3.23 6.96 21.97
C GLN A 285 3.27 7.33 23.45
N ASP A 286 2.76 8.49 23.82
CA ASP A 286 2.78 9.03 25.19
C ASP A 286 1.54 8.63 26.02
N VAL A 287 0.59 7.88 25.43
CA VAL A 287 -0.60 7.38 26.14
C VAL A 287 -0.22 6.20 27.00
N GLY A 288 -0.10 6.42 28.32
CA GLY A 288 0.33 5.40 29.29
C GLY A 288 -0.70 4.30 29.53
N GLU A 289 -1.98 4.64 29.59
CA GLU A 289 -3.07 3.72 29.89
C GLU A 289 -3.70 3.17 28.61
N PHE A 290 -3.77 1.84 28.52
CA PHE A 290 -4.37 1.15 27.36
C PHE A 290 -5.84 1.55 27.10
N SER A 291 -6.62 1.76 28.16
CA SER A 291 -8.00 2.21 28.10
C SER A 291 -8.22 3.61 27.53
N LYS A 292 -7.15 4.41 27.44
CA LYS A 292 -7.18 5.78 26.87
C LYS A 292 -6.73 5.84 25.41
N LEU A 293 -6.32 4.72 24.81
CA LEU A 293 -6.00 4.67 23.39
C LEU A 293 -7.26 4.87 22.55
N VAL A 294 -7.11 5.61 21.47
CA VAL A 294 -8.17 5.83 20.47
C VAL A 294 -7.81 5.04 19.22
N PRO A 295 -8.43 3.88 18.96
CA PRO A 295 -8.11 3.07 17.81
C PRO A 295 -8.63 3.70 16.52
N GLU A 296 -7.80 3.63 15.47
CA GLU A 296 -8.13 4.04 14.11
C GLU A 296 -8.08 2.87 13.14
N GLY A 297 -8.42 1.69 13.61
CA GLY A 297 -8.46 0.45 12.83
C GLY A 297 -9.21 -0.66 13.56
N VAL A 298 -9.69 -1.59 12.78
CA VAL A 298 -10.40 -2.79 13.27
C VAL A 298 -9.58 -4.05 13.10
N GLU A 299 -10.00 -5.12 13.77
CA GLU A 299 -9.47 -6.47 13.65
C GLU A 299 -10.56 -7.40 13.14
N GLY A 300 -10.17 -8.36 12.33
CA GLY A 300 -11.08 -9.33 11.75
C GLY A 300 -10.29 -10.45 11.08
N HIS A 301 -10.90 -11.06 10.10
CA HIS A 301 -10.27 -12.11 9.31
C HIS A 301 -10.61 -11.98 7.83
N VAL A 302 -9.75 -12.55 6.99
CA VAL A 302 -9.92 -12.65 5.54
C VAL A 302 -9.91 -14.12 5.13
N LYS A 303 -10.63 -14.47 4.07
CA LYS A 303 -10.64 -15.84 3.53
C LYS A 303 -9.24 -16.19 3.01
N CYS A 304 -8.75 -17.39 3.33
CA CYS A 304 -7.54 -17.93 2.74
C CYS A 304 -7.72 -18.11 1.24
N VAL A 305 -6.68 -17.74 0.49
CA VAL A 305 -6.71 -17.74 -0.98
C VAL A 305 -5.66 -18.68 -1.60
N GLY A 306 -4.88 -19.36 -0.75
CA GLY A 306 -3.79 -20.22 -1.17
C GLY A 306 -2.49 -19.47 -1.49
N PRO A 307 -1.58 -20.06 -2.27
CA PRO A 307 -0.28 -19.48 -2.56
C PRO A 307 -0.36 -18.12 -3.28
N LEU A 308 0.64 -17.27 -3.05
CA LEU A 308 0.73 -15.92 -3.63
C LEU A 308 0.78 -15.95 -5.17
N GLU A 309 1.58 -16.85 -5.76
CA GLU A 309 1.88 -16.82 -7.19
C GLU A 309 0.63 -16.90 -8.08
N PRO A 310 -0.28 -17.90 -7.97
CA PRO A 310 -1.49 -17.93 -8.78
C PRO A 310 -2.43 -16.76 -8.50
N PHE A 311 -2.50 -16.29 -7.26
CA PHE A 311 -3.32 -15.13 -6.90
C PHE A 311 -2.78 -13.84 -7.54
N LEU A 312 -1.46 -13.61 -7.44
CA LEU A 312 -0.79 -12.46 -8.03
C LEU A 312 -0.89 -12.46 -9.57
N HIS A 313 -0.82 -13.67 -10.19
CA HIS A 313 -1.03 -13.83 -11.63
C HIS A 313 -2.38 -13.26 -12.08
N GLN A 314 -3.46 -13.49 -11.32
CA GLN A 314 -4.78 -12.94 -11.64
C GLN A 314 -4.81 -11.41 -11.49
N LEU A 315 -4.18 -10.86 -10.47
CA LEU A 315 -4.10 -9.40 -10.28
C LEU A 315 -3.34 -8.72 -11.42
N VAL A 316 -2.19 -9.26 -11.79
CA VAL A 316 -1.37 -8.74 -12.90
C VAL A 316 -2.06 -8.96 -14.24
N GLY A 317 -2.78 -10.08 -14.41
CA GLY A 317 -3.61 -10.35 -15.59
C GLY A 317 -4.70 -9.29 -15.79
N GLY A 318 -5.40 -8.91 -14.71
CA GLY A 318 -6.39 -7.83 -14.75
C GLY A 318 -5.79 -6.46 -15.09
N LEU A 319 -4.60 -6.14 -14.53
CA LEU A 319 -3.86 -4.94 -14.91
C LEU A 319 -3.54 -4.93 -16.42
N ARG A 320 -2.98 -6.03 -16.95
CA ARG A 320 -2.66 -6.16 -18.38
C ARG A 320 -3.91 -6.01 -19.27
N ALA A 321 -5.05 -6.52 -18.82
CA ALA A 321 -6.33 -6.33 -19.51
C ALA A 321 -6.72 -4.84 -19.54
N GLY A 322 -6.64 -4.13 -18.41
CA GLY A 322 -6.87 -2.69 -18.33
C GLY A 322 -5.94 -1.89 -19.25
N MET A 323 -4.64 -2.22 -19.26
CA MET A 323 -3.65 -1.60 -20.16
C MET A 323 -4.02 -1.79 -21.64
N LYS A 324 -4.45 -3.00 -22.02
CA LYS A 324 -4.95 -3.27 -23.38
C LYS A 324 -6.13 -2.37 -23.74
N TYR A 325 -7.12 -2.24 -22.85
CA TYR A 325 -8.30 -1.43 -23.14
C TYR A 325 -7.98 0.06 -23.35
N VAL A 326 -6.94 0.57 -22.70
CA VAL A 326 -6.48 1.96 -22.82
C VAL A 326 -5.48 2.13 -23.99
N GLY A 327 -4.97 1.05 -24.56
CA GLY A 327 -3.92 1.10 -25.58
C GLY A 327 -2.53 1.42 -25.00
N ALA A 328 -2.29 1.06 -23.74
CA ALA A 328 -1.04 1.29 -23.03
C ALA A 328 -0.11 0.07 -23.13
N ALA A 329 1.06 0.23 -23.73
CA ALA A 329 2.07 -0.83 -23.83
C ALA A 329 2.92 -0.95 -22.56
N THR A 330 3.04 0.13 -21.79
CA THR A 330 3.83 0.22 -20.56
C THR A 330 3.01 0.83 -19.42
N VAL A 331 3.47 0.68 -18.19
CA VAL A 331 2.89 1.37 -17.02
C VAL A 331 2.92 2.89 -17.22
N GLU A 332 3.98 3.44 -17.78
CA GLU A 332 4.07 4.87 -18.07
C GLU A 332 3.06 5.33 -19.14
N ASP A 333 2.80 4.50 -20.15
CA ASP A 333 1.71 4.78 -21.11
C ASP A 333 0.35 4.81 -20.40
N LEU A 334 0.08 3.91 -19.47
CA LEU A 334 -1.18 3.90 -18.73
C LEU A 334 -1.33 5.16 -17.88
N ARG A 335 -0.26 5.59 -17.20
CA ARG A 335 -0.24 6.85 -16.43
C ARG A 335 -0.56 8.08 -17.27
N THR A 336 -0.09 8.14 -18.50
CA THR A 336 -0.16 9.33 -19.36
C THR A 336 -1.33 9.32 -20.33
N LYS A 337 -1.83 8.14 -20.73
CA LYS A 337 -2.91 8.00 -21.74
C LYS A 337 -4.30 7.77 -21.14
N ALA A 338 -4.37 7.30 -19.88
CA ALA A 338 -5.63 6.98 -19.26
C ALA A 338 -6.54 8.20 -19.11
N THR A 339 -7.79 8.02 -19.49
CA THR A 339 -8.87 8.97 -19.21
C THR A 339 -9.99 8.27 -18.46
N PHE A 340 -10.74 9.03 -17.68
CA PHE A 340 -11.76 8.49 -16.80
C PHE A 340 -13.14 9.04 -17.12
N VAL A 341 -14.15 8.19 -16.93
CA VAL A 341 -15.53 8.62 -16.79
C VAL A 341 -15.95 8.45 -15.33
N ARG A 342 -16.68 9.42 -14.82
CA ARG A 342 -17.35 9.31 -13.51
C ARG A 342 -18.63 8.50 -13.68
N ILE A 343 -18.89 7.59 -12.74
CA ILE A 343 -20.09 6.76 -12.76
C ILE A 343 -20.97 7.05 -11.54
N SER A 344 -22.26 6.78 -11.69
CA SER A 344 -23.22 6.84 -10.59
C SER A 344 -23.24 5.51 -9.79
N GLY A 345 -23.93 5.48 -8.65
CA GLY A 345 -24.17 4.22 -7.96
C GLY A 345 -24.96 3.19 -8.80
N ALA A 346 -25.73 3.64 -9.81
CA ALA A 346 -26.35 2.74 -10.78
C ALA A 346 -25.32 2.15 -11.73
N GLY A 347 -24.37 2.96 -12.23
CA GLY A 347 -23.26 2.48 -13.07
C GLY A 347 -22.32 1.53 -12.30
N LEU A 348 -22.14 1.74 -11.01
CA LEU A 348 -21.39 0.80 -10.18
C LEU A 348 -22.10 -0.57 -10.09
N ARG A 349 -23.42 -0.59 -9.88
CA ARG A 349 -24.18 -1.85 -9.90
C ARG A 349 -24.13 -2.55 -11.26
N GLU A 350 -24.23 -1.79 -12.35
CA GLU A 350 -24.07 -2.30 -13.71
C GLU A 350 -22.69 -2.92 -13.98
N SER A 351 -21.65 -2.43 -13.27
CA SER A 351 -20.27 -2.93 -13.39
C SER A 351 -20.07 -4.32 -12.79
N HIS A 352 -20.98 -4.77 -11.93
CA HIS A 352 -20.94 -6.10 -11.32
C HIS A 352 -21.94 -7.03 -12.03
N PRO A 353 -21.69 -8.36 -12.04
CA PRO A 353 -22.71 -9.32 -12.48
C PRO A 353 -24.05 -9.07 -11.77
N HIS A 354 -25.11 -8.90 -12.52
CA HIS A 354 -26.45 -8.66 -12.01
C HIS A 354 -27.47 -9.51 -12.78
N ASP A 355 -28.62 -9.76 -12.16
CA ASP A 355 -29.72 -10.58 -12.72
C ASP A 355 -29.32 -12.02 -13.11
N ILE A 356 -28.30 -12.58 -12.43
CA ILE A 356 -27.81 -13.94 -12.59
C ILE A 356 -27.37 -14.53 -11.25
N SER A 357 -27.65 -15.82 -11.04
CA SER A 357 -27.05 -16.59 -9.95
C SER A 357 -25.71 -17.16 -10.40
N ILE A 358 -24.62 -16.75 -9.75
CA ILE A 358 -23.27 -17.25 -10.06
C ILE A 358 -23.18 -18.70 -9.59
N THR A 359 -22.96 -19.64 -10.50
CA THR A 359 -22.80 -21.08 -10.20
C THR A 359 -21.33 -21.49 -10.15
N VAL A 360 -20.42 -20.71 -10.78
CA VAL A 360 -18.99 -20.94 -10.77
C VAL A 360 -18.29 -19.58 -10.55
N GLU A 361 -17.65 -19.41 -9.40
CA GLU A 361 -16.86 -18.22 -9.13
C GLU A 361 -15.54 -18.26 -9.91
N PRO A 362 -15.22 -17.25 -10.71
CA PRO A 362 -13.91 -17.16 -11.35
C PRO A 362 -12.85 -16.76 -10.32
N PRO A 363 -11.57 -17.12 -10.53
CA PRO A 363 -10.50 -16.88 -9.54
C PRO A 363 -10.20 -15.39 -9.28
N ASN A 364 -10.63 -14.51 -10.20
CA ASN A 364 -10.35 -13.05 -10.17
C ASN A 364 -11.57 -12.19 -9.85
N TYR A 365 -12.70 -12.78 -9.52
CA TYR A 365 -13.90 -12.06 -9.06
C TYR A 365 -14.49 -12.76 -7.83
N ARG A 366 -14.73 -11.98 -6.78
CA ARG A 366 -15.37 -12.44 -5.56
C ARG A 366 -16.56 -11.57 -5.24
N ILE A 367 -17.66 -12.19 -4.92
CA ILE A 367 -18.84 -11.49 -4.42
C ILE A 367 -18.46 -10.86 -3.08
N LYS A 368 -18.67 -9.56 -2.93
CA LYS A 368 -18.64 -8.91 -1.62
C LYS A 368 -19.87 -9.38 -0.84
N LEU A 369 -19.66 -10.06 0.30
CA LEU A 369 -20.72 -10.38 1.25
C LEU A 369 -21.15 -9.12 1.99
#